data_5f532d7fdc58fb9d914b72549cff2a36
#
_entry.id   5f532d7fdc58fb9d914b72549cff2a36
#
_cell.length_a   1.000
_cell.length_b   1.000
_cell.length_c   1.000
_cell.angle_alpha   90.00
_cell.angle_beta   90.00
_cell.angle_gamma   90.00
#
_symmetry.space_group_name_H-M   'P 1'
#
loop_
_entity.id
_entity.type
_entity.pdbx_description
1 polymer ?
#
loop_
_entity_poly.entity_id
_entity_poly.type
_entity_poly.pdbx_seq_one_letter_code
_entity_poly.pdbx_strand_id
1 'polypeptide(L)'
;MLGFTAISAQVTRVGTQLRPQWKEVPTLLLIKQGARIRPYLLQQGVPAVLANLWIGSLSEKDNTRDAFARDTRILYQYFCSVAVDIESCLINLKSIAKNRVVGAVELLCVRNERSLARATCTRRLEAIRSFLRSVQDHLLSTQDLTKDELHGVSVYFSAMERSFASAFRKHINRGASPVHSTVLSEEEIELIHLIMHPESELNPFRSYAIRVRNYCILRVASEAAPRRSELVLLEVTDLDLSGSPTISVKRPTARVIGQRRDRSALKTQTKTLPLSSELASLLATYLESERPELVGMGRVSTALFPSTADGKRLSGSSINRLFSKVTGVIGAEAAVRLHPHGLRATSTTMQRKRLQSIAAISDSDLLLALSYHGGWAPGSQSVQLYTRLAIQERVERLLGFRSKPAGGTK
;
A
#
# COMPACT_ATOMS: atom_id res chain seq x y z
N MET A 1 -30.07 29.93 -9.14
CA MET A 1 -30.68 28.66 -9.62
C MET A 1 -29.73 28.01 -10.60
N LEU A 2 -28.93 27.09 -10.17
CA LEU A 2 -28.05 26.31 -11.05
C LEU A 2 -28.66 24.92 -11.15
N GLY A 3 -29.08 24.55 -12.36
CA GLY A 3 -29.77 23.32 -12.65
C GLY A 3 -28.91 22.08 -12.41
N PHE A 4 -29.37 21.19 -11.55
CA PHE A 4 -28.84 19.85 -11.42
C PHE A 4 -29.38 19.00 -12.57
N THR A 5 -28.57 18.80 -13.58
CA THR A 5 -28.81 17.76 -14.59
C THR A 5 -28.59 16.41 -13.94
N ALA A 6 -29.64 15.61 -13.89
CA ALA A 6 -29.62 14.24 -13.39
C ALA A 6 -28.64 13.39 -14.24
N ILE A 7 -27.53 13.00 -13.64
CA ILE A 7 -26.61 12.03 -14.22
C ILE A 7 -27.10 10.64 -13.83
N SER A 8 -27.63 9.90 -14.80
CA SER A 8 -27.93 8.49 -14.68
C SER A 8 -26.66 7.72 -14.37
N ALA A 9 -26.43 7.40 -13.11
CA ALA A 9 -25.32 6.56 -12.67
C ALA A 9 -25.77 5.09 -12.74
N GLN A 10 -25.15 4.30 -13.62
CA GLN A 10 -25.22 2.85 -13.54
C GLN A 10 -24.52 2.38 -12.25
N VAL A 11 -25.31 2.05 -11.26
CA VAL A 11 -24.87 1.47 -9.99
C VAL A 11 -24.71 -0.03 -10.20
N THR A 12 -23.48 -0.51 -10.26
CA THR A 12 -23.21 -1.96 -10.19
C THR A 12 -23.41 -2.42 -8.74
N ARG A 13 -24.57 -2.99 -8.44
CA ARG A 13 -24.85 -3.64 -7.15
C ARG A 13 -24.10 -4.95 -7.07
N VAL A 14 -23.20 -5.06 -6.10
CA VAL A 14 -22.73 -6.36 -5.62
C VAL A 14 -23.77 -6.85 -4.61
N GLY A 15 -24.40 -8.00 -4.93
CA GLY A 15 -25.49 -8.54 -4.16
C GLY A 15 -25.10 -8.92 -2.73
N THR A 16 -25.89 -8.43 -1.79
CA THR A 16 -26.06 -9.01 -0.46
C THR A 16 -27.55 -9.06 -0.17
N GLN A 17 -28.01 -10.22 0.29
CA GLN A 17 -29.39 -10.49 0.66
C GLN A 17 -29.91 -9.48 1.68
N LEU A 18 -31.06 -8.92 1.39
CA LEU A 18 -31.86 -8.01 2.23
C LEU A 18 -32.26 -8.70 3.53
N ARG A 19 -31.68 -8.30 4.66
CA ARG A 19 -32.27 -8.49 5.99
C ARG A 19 -32.88 -7.17 6.46
N PRO A 20 -34.10 -7.15 7.03
CA PRO A 20 -34.80 -5.92 7.40
C PRO A 20 -34.34 -5.40 8.77
N GLN A 21 -33.12 -4.89 8.85
CA GLN A 21 -32.59 -4.03 9.92
C GLN A 21 -31.53 -3.13 9.36
N TRP A 22 -31.91 -2.26 8.44
CA TRP A 22 -31.05 -1.19 7.90
C TRP A 22 -30.90 -0.06 8.93
N LYS A 23 -30.30 -0.34 10.09
CA LYS A 23 -29.79 0.73 10.94
C LYS A 23 -28.44 1.19 10.37
N GLU A 24 -28.47 2.17 9.44
CA GLU A 24 -27.70 3.41 9.55
C GLU A 24 -26.18 3.28 9.47
N VAL A 25 -25.65 2.30 8.69
CA VAL A 25 -24.20 2.23 8.49
C VAL A 25 -23.80 3.17 7.34
N PRO A 26 -22.88 4.13 7.57
CA PRO A 26 -22.38 4.98 6.50
C PRO A 26 -21.78 4.15 5.37
N THR A 27 -22.23 4.41 4.16
CA THR A 27 -21.83 3.66 2.95
C THR A 27 -20.83 4.46 2.16
N LEU A 28 -19.70 3.84 1.82
CA LEU A 28 -18.70 4.42 0.94
C LEU A 28 -18.92 3.88 -0.47
N LEU A 29 -19.32 4.75 -1.39
CA LEU A 29 -19.46 4.46 -2.81
C LEU A 29 -18.19 4.84 -3.57
N LEU A 30 -17.95 4.16 -4.68
CA LEU A 30 -16.93 4.55 -5.64
C LEU A 30 -17.64 5.11 -6.88
N ILE A 31 -17.58 6.42 -7.07
CA ILE A 31 -18.27 7.12 -8.18
C ILE A 31 -17.27 7.38 -9.29
N LYS A 32 -17.65 7.02 -10.51
CA LYS A 32 -16.87 7.31 -11.71
C LYS A 32 -17.18 8.76 -12.16
N GLN A 33 -16.16 9.61 -12.15
CA GLN A 33 -16.21 10.96 -12.72
C GLN A 33 -15.24 11.03 -13.90
N GLY A 34 -15.73 10.93 -15.12
CA GLY A 34 -14.91 10.82 -16.31
C GLY A 34 -13.96 9.60 -16.22
N ALA A 35 -12.66 9.82 -16.38
CA ALA A 35 -11.64 8.77 -16.26
C ALA A 35 -11.24 8.41 -14.80
N ARG A 36 -11.74 9.14 -13.81
CA ARG A 36 -11.37 8.96 -12.40
C ARG A 36 -12.50 8.31 -11.61
N ILE A 37 -12.13 7.45 -10.66
CA ILE A 37 -13.06 6.91 -9.68
C ILE A 37 -12.75 7.57 -8.36
N ARG A 38 -13.76 8.14 -7.69
CA ARG A 38 -13.62 8.83 -6.41
C ARG A 38 -14.47 8.17 -5.34
N PRO A 39 -13.98 8.04 -4.10
CA PRO A 39 -14.81 7.64 -2.99
C PRO A 39 -15.83 8.74 -2.66
N TYR A 40 -17.03 8.31 -2.29
CA TYR A 40 -18.14 9.18 -1.94
C TYR A 40 -18.88 8.60 -0.75
N LEU A 41 -19.03 9.38 0.32
CA LEU A 41 -19.61 8.94 1.58
C LEU A 41 -21.11 9.28 1.65
N LEU A 42 -21.93 8.26 1.90
CA LEU A 42 -23.34 8.42 2.25
C LEU A 42 -23.55 8.12 3.72
N GLN A 43 -24.31 8.95 4.40
CA GLN A 43 -24.83 8.73 5.74
C GLN A 43 -26.35 8.55 5.62
N GLN A 44 -26.89 7.40 6.02
CA GLN A 44 -28.33 7.11 5.91
C GLN A 44 -28.90 7.31 4.47
N GLY A 45 -28.10 7.01 3.46
CA GLY A 45 -28.48 7.20 2.06
C GLY A 45 -28.35 8.64 1.55
N VAL A 46 -28.02 9.61 2.41
CA VAL A 46 -27.83 11.02 2.06
C VAL A 46 -26.33 11.32 1.98
N PRO A 47 -25.87 12.19 1.05
CA PRO A 47 -24.49 12.63 1.00
C PRO A 47 -24.02 13.26 2.32
N ALA A 48 -22.91 12.74 2.88
CA ALA A 48 -22.20 13.42 3.95
C ALA A 48 -21.44 14.62 3.35
N VAL A 49 -22.00 15.81 3.48
CA VAL A 49 -21.59 17.00 2.72
C VAL A 49 -20.15 17.38 3.03
N LEU A 50 -19.82 17.59 4.30
CA LEU A 50 -18.48 18.02 4.72
C LEU A 50 -17.41 16.98 4.37
N ALA A 51 -17.73 15.68 4.60
CA ALA A 51 -16.81 14.61 4.24
C ALA A 51 -16.55 14.56 2.73
N ASN A 52 -17.60 14.73 1.90
CA ASN A 52 -17.45 14.67 0.46
C ASN A 52 -16.74 15.88 -0.12
N LEU A 53 -16.96 17.08 0.43
CA LEU A 53 -16.21 18.29 0.09
C LEU A 53 -14.73 18.07 0.37
N TRP A 54 -14.38 17.60 1.56
CA TRP A 54 -13.00 17.31 1.92
C TRP A 54 -12.38 16.21 1.03
N ILE A 55 -13.06 15.05 0.85
CA ILE A 55 -12.57 13.98 -0.04
C ILE A 55 -12.34 14.51 -1.46
N GLY A 56 -13.21 15.41 -1.94
CA GLY A 56 -13.09 16.04 -3.24
C GLY A 56 -11.91 16.98 -3.36
N SER A 57 -11.56 17.70 -2.29
CA SER A 57 -10.44 18.65 -2.25
C SER A 57 -9.07 17.98 -2.10
N LEU A 58 -9.01 16.70 -1.70
CA LEU A 58 -7.74 15.99 -1.52
C LEU A 58 -6.98 15.89 -2.84
N SER A 59 -5.82 16.56 -2.89
CA SER A 59 -4.84 16.48 -3.99
C SER A 59 -4.03 15.19 -3.99
N GLU A 60 -4.22 14.37 -2.97
CA GLU A 60 -3.49 13.15 -2.68
C GLU A 60 -3.62 12.10 -3.77
N LYS A 61 -2.67 11.18 -3.80
CA LYS A 61 -2.75 9.98 -4.65
C LYS A 61 -3.99 9.17 -4.30
N ASP A 62 -4.65 8.58 -5.29
CA ASP A 62 -5.91 7.85 -5.15
C ASP A 62 -5.95 6.89 -3.95
N ASN A 63 -4.85 6.16 -3.70
CA ASN A 63 -4.78 5.22 -2.57
C ASN A 63 -4.80 5.91 -1.20
N THR A 64 -4.22 7.11 -1.07
CA THR A 64 -4.26 7.89 0.18
C THR A 64 -5.65 8.44 0.38
N ARG A 65 -6.27 8.99 -0.67
CA ARG A 65 -7.66 9.46 -0.66
C ARG A 65 -8.63 8.34 -0.27
N ASP A 66 -8.48 7.15 -0.86
CA ASP A 66 -9.30 5.98 -0.53
C ASP A 66 -9.09 5.51 0.93
N ALA A 67 -7.86 5.60 1.43
CA ALA A 67 -7.58 5.27 2.83
C ALA A 67 -8.23 6.28 3.78
N PHE A 68 -8.10 7.57 3.49
CA PHE A 68 -8.70 8.65 4.26
C PHE A 68 -10.23 8.57 4.26
N ALA A 69 -10.85 8.34 3.09
CA ALA A 69 -12.28 8.15 2.99
C ALA A 69 -12.80 6.96 3.81
N ARG A 70 -12.05 5.85 3.82
CA ARG A 70 -12.40 4.68 4.67
C ARG A 70 -12.27 4.98 6.15
N ASP A 71 -11.26 5.74 6.56
CA ASP A 71 -11.07 6.11 7.96
C ASP A 71 -12.18 7.07 8.43
N THR A 72 -12.54 8.03 7.60
CA THR A 72 -13.66 8.94 7.86
C THR A 72 -15.00 8.21 7.91
N ARG A 73 -15.22 7.20 7.05
CA ARG A 73 -16.39 6.34 7.15
C ARG A 73 -16.50 5.68 8.54
N ILE A 74 -15.39 5.21 9.12
CA ILE A 74 -15.41 4.62 10.47
C ILE A 74 -15.77 5.67 11.52
N LEU A 75 -15.28 6.90 11.39
CA LEU A 75 -15.66 8.02 12.26
C LEU A 75 -17.17 8.28 12.21
N TYR A 76 -17.73 8.41 11.01
CA TYR A 76 -19.18 8.61 10.81
C TYR A 76 -20.01 7.42 11.33
N GLN A 77 -19.52 6.19 11.13
CA GLN A 77 -20.15 4.99 11.66
C GLN A 77 -20.30 5.04 13.19
N TYR A 78 -19.27 5.48 13.89
CA TYR A 78 -19.35 5.63 15.34
C TYR A 78 -20.40 6.68 15.74
N PHE A 79 -20.33 7.88 15.14
CA PHE A 79 -21.27 8.95 15.51
C PHE A 79 -22.73 8.60 15.19
N CYS A 80 -22.98 7.92 14.09
CA CYS A 80 -24.30 7.35 13.80
C CYS A 80 -24.75 6.37 14.88
N SER A 81 -23.86 5.48 15.34
CA SER A 81 -24.21 4.45 16.34
C SER A 81 -24.59 5.04 17.71
N VAL A 82 -24.15 6.26 17.99
CA VAL A 82 -24.44 6.99 19.23
C VAL A 82 -25.43 8.14 19.03
N ALA A 83 -26.14 8.15 17.90
CA ALA A 83 -27.15 9.15 17.53
C ALA A 83 -26.66 10.61 17.60
N VAL A 84 -25.40 10.85 17.16
CA VAL A 84 -24.81 12.18 17.07
C VAL A 84 -24.61 12.52 15.60
N ASP A 85 -25.19 13.62 15.16
CA ASP A 85 -24.91 14.20 13.84
C ASP A 85 -23.61 15.01 13.90
N ILE A 86 -22.52 14.40 13.46
CA ILE A 86 -21.20 15.04 13.49
C ILE A 86 -21.15 16.28 12.59
N GLU A 87 -21.80 16.27 11.41
CA GLU A 87 -21.80 17.43 10.51
C GLU A 87 -22.52 18.61 11.14
N SER A 88 -23.70 18.38 11.72
CA SER A 88 -24.41 19.40 12.48
C SER A 88 -23.60 19.94 13.66
N CYS A 89 -22.85 19.09 14.37
CA CYS A 89 -21.97 19.52 15.45
C CYS A 89 -20.85 20.43 14.93
N LEU A 90 -20.20 20.07 13.82
CA LEU A 90 -19.09 20.84 13.25
C LEU A 90 -19.57 22.17 12.64
N ILE A 91 -20.69 22.18 11.93
CA ILE A 91 -21.26 23.41 11.31
C ILE A 91 -21.71 24.42 12.38
N ASN A 92 -22.38 23.93 13.42
CA ASN A 92 -22.92 24.77 14.47
C ASN A 92 -21.99 24.95 15.68
N LEU A 93 -20.73 24.55 15.57
CA LEU A 93 -19.71 24.61 16.63
C LEU A 93 -20.15 24.00 17.97
N LYS A 94 -21.01 22.97 17.90
CA LYS A 94 -21.52 22.27 19.09
C LYS A 94 -20.44 21.38 19.67
N SER A 95 -20.19 21.46 20.97
CA SER A 95 -19.21 20.64 21.66
C SER A 95 -19.57 19.16 21.58
N ILE A 96 -18.57 18.33 21.27
CA ILE A 96 -18.68 16.88 21.32
C ILE A 96 -18.09 16.41 22.64
N ALA A 97 -18.87 15.70 23.43
CA ALA A 97 -18.43 15.20 24.74
C ALA A 97 -17.18 14.31 24.60
N LYS A 98 -16.23 14.47 25.54
CA LYS A 98 -14.93 13.77 25.53
C LYS A 98 -15.08 12.24 25.43
N ASN A 99 -16.05 11.64 26.10
CA ASN A 99 -16.32 10.22 26.03
C ASN A 99 -16.71 9.76 24.60
N ARG A 100 -17.41 10.60 23.83
CA ARG A 100 -17.75 10.32 22.42
C ARG A 100 -16.52 10.36 21.53
N VAL A 101 -15.60 11.31 21.76
CA VAL A 101 -14.32 11.35 21.04
C VAL A 101 -13.49 10.12 21.37
N VAL A 102 -13.41 9.71 22.63
CA VAL A 102 -12.69 8.49 23.04
C VAL A 102 -13.30 7.26 22.39
N GLY A 103 -14.61 7.10 22.39
CA GLY A 103 -15.29 5.96 21.76
C GLY A 103 -15.07 5.91 20.24
N ALA A 104 -15.06 7.06 19.55
CA ALA A 104 -14.74 7.14 18.14
C ALA A 104 -13.30 6.66 17.87
N VAL A 105 -12.35 7.07 18.69
CA VAL A 105 -10.94 6.67 18.57
C VAL A 105 -10.73 5.19 18.92
N GLU A 106 -11.47 4.65 19.88
CA GLU A 106 -11.46 3.19 20.15
C GLU A 106 -11.87 2.42 18.89
N LEU A 107 -12.98 2.78 18.23
CA LEU A 107 -13.41 2.14 16.99
C LEU A 107 -12.39 2.33 15.86
N LEU A 108 -11.70 3.47 15.83
CA LEU A 108 -10.64 3.75 14.85
C LEU A 108 -9.32 3.00 15.14
N CYS A 109 -9.02 2.62 16.36
CA CYS A 109 -7.72 2.09 16.76
C CYS A 109 -7.75 0.64 17.23
N VAL A 110 -8.91 0.06 17.48
CA VAL A 110 -9.06 -1.31 17.98
C VAL A 110 -9.82 -2.16 16.97
N ARG A 111 -9.38 -3.39 16.77
CA ARG A 111 -10.07 -4.40 15.97
C ARG A 111 -9.90 -5.76 16.65
N ASN A 112 -11.03 -6.46 16.87
CA ASN A 112 -11.02 -7.75 17.57
C ASN A 112 -10.23 -7.67 18.89
N GLU A 113 -10.55 -6.67 19.73
CA GLU A 113 -9.94 -6.42 21.04
C GLU A 113 -8.43 -6.09 21.04
N ARG A 114 -7.82 -6.02 19.86
CA ARG A 114 -6.40 -5.70 19.70
C ARG A 114 -6.20 -4.30 19.13
N SER A 115 -5.26 -3.57 19.69
CA SER A 115 -4.84 -2.29 19.12
C SER A 115 -4.21 -2.50 17.76
N LEU A 116 -4.55 -1.62 16.82
CA LEU A 116 -3.93 -1.60 15.50
C LEU A 116 -2.47 -1.12 15.58
N ALA A 117 -1.69 -1.42 14.55
CA ALA A 117 -0.31 -0.97 14.45
C ALA A 117 -0.21 0.57 14.58
N ARG A 118 0.84 1.04 15.26
CA ARG A 118 1.13 2.47 15.48
C ARG A 118 0.99 3.31 14.21
N ALA A 119 1.59 2.85 13.10
CA ALA A 119 1.50 3.54 11.81
C ALA A 119 0.06 3.71 11.29
N THR A 120 -0.81 2.71 11.54
CA THR A 120 -2.23 2.80 11.17
C THR A 120 -2.96 3.83 12.02
N CYS A 121 -2.74 3.84 13.34
CA CYS A 121 -3.34 4.82 14.24
C CYS A 121 -2.87 6.25 13.90
N THR A 122 -1.56 6.44 13.65
CA THR A 122 -1.01 7.74 13.22
C THR A 122 -1.64 8.22 11.92
N ARG A 123 -1.75 7.37 10.91
CA ARG A 123 -2.39 7.72 9.63
C ARG A 123 -3.87 8.09 9.83
N ARG A 124 -4.60 7.38 10.70
CA ARG A 124 -6.00 7.68 11.00
C ARG A 124 -6.17 9.01 11.72
N LEU A 125 -5.26 9.33 12.65
CA LEU A 125 -5.23 10.65 13.26
C LEU A 125 -5.00 11.76 12.23
N GLU A 126 -4.07 11.56 11.29
CA GLU A 126 -3.82 12.53 10.23
C GLU A 126 -5.02 12.71 9.28
N ALA A 127 -5.75 11.63 8.97
CA ALA A 127 -6.99 11.73 8.21
C ALA A 127 -8.05 12.58 8.94
N ILE A 128 -8.22 12.38 10.25
CA ILE A 128 -9.17 13.17 11.06
C ILE A 128 -8.72 14.64 11.16
N ARG A 129 -7.44 14.90 11.37
CA ARG A 129 -6.90 16.28 11.39
C ARG A 129 -7.11 16.99 10.05
N SER A 130 -6.79 16.32 8.95
CA SER A 130 -6.99 16.86 7.61
C SER A 130 -8.47 17.17 7.35
N PHE A 131 -9.37 16.28 7.79
CA PHE A 131 -10.82 16.50 7.70
C PHE A 131 -11.25 17.72 8.51
N LEU A 132 -10.88 17.81 9.78
CA LEU A 132 -11.26 18.93 10.67
C LEU A 132 -10.76 20.28 10.13
N ARG A 133 -9.51 20.33 9.65
CA ARG A 133 -8.95 21.55 9.03
C ARG A 133 -9.71 21.94 7.77
N SER A 134 -10.03 20.98 6.90
CA SER A 134 -10.80 21.28 5.70
C SER A 134 -12.20 21.82 6.02
N VAL A 135 -12.85 21.31 7.08
CA VAL A 135 -14.13 21.85 7.55
C VAL A 135 -13.97 23.25 8.10
N GLN A 136 -12.93 23.49 8.91
CA GLN A 136 -12.60 24.82 9.42
C GLN A 136 -12.39 25.80 8.28
N ASP A 137 -11.54 25.48 7.30
CA ASP A 137 -11.24 26.32 6.14
C ASP A 137 -12.50 26.61 5.34
N HIS A 138 -13.38 25.61 5.18
CA HIS A 138 -14.65 25.79 4.50
C HIS A 138 -15.56 26.78 5.22
N LEU A 139 -15.73 26.67 6.54
CA LEU A 139 -16.53 27.62 7.33
C LEU A 139 -15.96 29.03 7.27
N LEU A 140 -14.65 29.18 7.39
CA LEU A 140 -13.96 30.46 7.32
C LEU A 140 -14.04 31.12 5.94
N SER A 141 -14.19 30.35 4.87
CA SER A 141 -14.22 30.85 3.49
C SER A 141 -15.62 31.09 2.92
N THR A 142 -16.65 30.51 3.53
CA THR A 142 -18.01 30.55 2.99
C THR A 142 -19.00 31.38 3.82
N GLN A 143 -18.59 31.87 4.98
CA GLN A 143 -19.43 32.66 5.86
C GLN A 143 -18.81 34.04 6.12
N ASP A 144 -19.66 35.07 6.11
CA ASP A 144 -19.25 36.41 6.52
C ASP A 144 -19.22 36.49 8.05
N LEU A 145 -18.05 36.17 8.61
CA LEU A 145 -17.85 36.09 10.06
C LEU A 145 -17.22 37.37 10.61
N THR A 146 -17.70 37.80 11.78
CA THR A 146 -17.05 38.82 12.60
C THR A 146 -15.71 38.32 13.16
N LYS A 147 -14.88 39.22 13.66
CA LYS A 147 -13.59 38.84 14.28
C LYS A 147 -13.76 37.86 15.44
N ASP A 148 -14.78 38.02 16.24
CA ASP A 148 -15.06 37.16 17.38
C ASP A 148 -15.53 35.77 16.96
N GLU A 149 -16.37 35.69 15.92
CA GLU A 149 -16.79 34.43 15.33
C GLU A 149 -15.62 33.69 14.65
N LEU A 150 -14.74 34.38 13.93
CA LEU A 150 -13.49 33.84 13.37
C LEU A 150 -12.62 33.23 14.47
N HIS A 151 -12.48 33.95 15.59
CA HIS A 151 -11.74 33.45 16.77
C HIS A 151 -12.43 32.23 17.37
N GLY A 152 -13.76 32.25 17.54
CA GLY A 152 -14.57 31.15 18.04
C GLY A 152 -14.40 29.87 17.22
N VAL A 153 -14.50 29.98 15.88
CA VAL A 153 -14.25 28.84 14.95
C VAL A 153 -12.85 28.27 15.17
N SER A 154 -11.83 29.12 15.21
CA SER A 154 -10.43 28.67 15.38
C SER A 154 -10.18 27.98 16.72
N VAL A 155 -10.76 28.50 17.79
CA VAL A 155 -10.67 27.90 19.14
C VAL A 155 -11.37 26.54 19.18
N TYR A 156 -12.57 26.43 18.59
CA TYR A 156 -13.34 25.18 18.55
C TYR A 156 -12.57 24.08 17.84
N PHE A 157 -12.11 24.30 16.59
CA PHE A 157 -11.39 23.29 15.82
C PHE A 157 -10.05 22.92 16.44
N SER A 158 -9.32 23.88 17.03
CA SER A 158 -8.11 23.59 17.79
C SER A 158 -8.38 22.71 19.02
N ALA A 159 -9.49 22.93 19.72
CA ALA A 159 -9.90 22.09 20.84
C ALA A 159 -10.29 20.68 20.39
N MET A 160 -11.00 20.55 19.27
CA MET A 160 -11.34 19.27 18.67
C MET A 160 -10.10 18.49 18.24
N GLU A 161 -9.15 19.11 17.53
CA GLU A 161 -7.90 18.46 17.15
C GLU A 161 -7.11 17.98 18.37
N ARG A 162 -7.00 18.79 19.42
CA ARG A 162 -6.34 18.38 20.68
C ARG A 162 -7.06 17.22 21.36
N SER A 163 -8.38 17.21 21.36
CA SER A 163 -9.19 16.14 21.95
C SER A 163 -8.94 14.79 21.23
N PHE A 164 -9.00 14.77 19.89
CA PHE A 164 -8.68 13.58 19.10
C PHE A 164 -7.21 13.16 19.29
N ALA A 165 -6.25 14.08 19.20
CA ALA A 165 -4.84 13.78 19.39
C ALA A 165 -4.56 13.16 20.77
N SER A 166 -5.18 13.68 21.81
CA SER A 166 -5.07 13.13 23.18
C SER A 166 -5.61 11.70 23.27
N ALA A 167 -6.79 11.44 22.68
CA ALA A 167 -7.39 10.10 22.66
C ALA A 167 -6.55 9.10 21.86
N PHE A 168 -5.99 9.50 20.71
CA PHE A 168 -5.12 8.65 19.89
C PHE A 168 -3.77 8.33 20.56
N ARG A 169 -3.26 9.20 21.44
CA ARG A 169 -1.93 9.04 22.07
C ARG A 169 -1.78 7.71 22.79
N LYS A 170 -2.83 7.25 23.48
CA LYS A 170 -2.85 5.95 24.16
C LYS A 170 -2.57 4.78 23.20
N HIS A 171 -3.16 4.81 22.01
CA HIS A 171 -3.01 3.75 21.00
C HIS A 171 -1.71 3.86 20.22
N ILE A 172 -1.26 5.09 19.91
CA ILE A 172 0.02 5.34 19.23
C ILE A 172 1.20 4.90 20.09
N ASN A 173 1.16 5.16 21.41
CA ASN A 173 2.24 4.81 22.32
C ASN A 173 2.28 3.33 22.68
N ARG A 174 1.14 2.63 22.70
CA ARG A 174 1.04 1.18 22.95
C ARG A 174 1.41 0.31 21.75
N GLY A 175 1.34 0.86 20.56
CA GLY A 175 1.70 0.14 19.35
C GLY A 175 3.20 -0.09 19.30
N ALA A 176 3.67 -1.25 19.74
CA ALA A 176 5.04 -1.67 19.51
C ALA A 176 5.31 -1.62 17.99
N SER A 177 6.32 -0.87 17.59
CA SER A 177 6.93 -1.10 16.28
C SER A 177 7.57 -2.49 16.38
N PRO A 178 7.15 -3.48 15.60
CA PRO A 178 7.87 -4.73 15.58
C PRO A 178 9.30 -4.45 15.12
N VAL A 179 10.25 -4.65 16.00
CA VAL A 179 11.71 -4.60 15.70
C VAL A 179 12.10 -5.90 14.98
N HIS A 180 11.19 -6.51 14.24
CA HIS A 180 11.53 -7.65 13.43
C HIS A 180 12.23 -7.20 12.18
N SER A 181 13.42 -7.73 11.96
CA SER A 181 14.06 -7.67 10.65
C SER A 181 13.03 -8.13 9.60
N THR A 182 12.74 -7.26 8.63
CA THR A 182 11.90 -7.63 7.48
C THR A 182 12.73 -8.32 6.40
N VAL A 183 14.00 -8.64 6.70
CA VAL A 183 14.98 -9.20 5.78
C VAL A 183 15.05 -10.70 6.00
N LEU A 184 14.94 -11.45 4.92
CA LEU A 184 15.14 -12.90 4.89
C LEU A 184 16.64 -13.20 4.83
N SER A 185 17.07 -14.33 5.37
CA SER A 185 18.43 -14.84 5.22
C SER A 185 18.66 -15.36 3.80
N GLU A 186 19.90 -15.64 3.45
CA GLU A 186 20.25 -16.24 2.14
C GLU A 186 19.65 -17.64 2.02
N GLU A 187 19.76 -18.45 3.08
CA GLU A 187 19.18 -19.80 3.13
C GLU A 187 17.65 -19.79 3.02
N GLU A 188 16.98 -18.80 3.64
CA GLU A 188 15.53 -18.62 3.51
C GLU A 188 15.12 -18.27 2.08
N ILE A 189 15.89 -17.43 1.39
CA ILE A 189 15.65 -17.09 -0.01
C ILE A 189 15.85 -18.30 -0.92
N GLU A 190 16.93 -19.07 -0.70
CA GLU A 190 17.20 -20.31 -1.44
C GLU A 190 16.08 -21.33 -1.25
N LEU A 191 15.64 -21.53 0.00
CA LEU A 191 14.50 -22.40 0.29
C LEU A 191 13.21 -21.95 -0.42
N ILE A 192 12.94 -20.65 -0.42
CA ILE A 192 11.76 -20.10 -1.12
C ILE A 192 11.88 -20.33 -2.63
N HIS A 193 13.06 -20.16 -3.22
CA HIS A 193 13.30 -20.43 -4.64
C HIS A 193 13.11 -21.92 -4.95
N LEU A 194 13.60 -22.83 -4.09
CA LEU A 194 13.43 -24.26 -4.24
C LEU A 194 11.95 -24.68 -4.20
N ILE A 195 11.21 -24.18 -3.19
CA ILE A 195 9.75 -24.45 -3.06
C ILE A 195 9.00 -23.92 -4.27
N MET A 196 9.36 -22.74 -4.76
CA MET A 196 8.64 -22.07 -5.83
C MET A 196 9.08 -22.52 -7.23
N HIS A 197 10.15 -23.32 -7.33
CA HIS A 197 10.57 -23.85 -8.63
C HIS A 197 9.39 -24.56 -9.32
N PRO A 198 9.17 -24.37 -10.65
CA PRO A 198 8.01 -24.92 -11.34
C PRO A 198 7.84 -26.44 -11.19
N GLU A 199 8.96 -27.16 -11.15
CA GLU A 199 8.99 -28.63 -11.01
C GLU A 199 8.91 -29.11 -9.56
N SER A 200 8.94 -28.20 -8.58
CA SER A 200 8.93 -28.59 -7.17
C SER A 200 7.57 -29.20 -6.79
N GLU A 201 7.60 -30.34 -6.13
CA GLU A 201 6.41 -30.98 -5.54
C GLU A 201 5.81 -30.15 -4.41
N LEU A 202 6.64 -29.34 -3.73
CA LEU A 202 6.22 -28.44 -2.67
C LEU A 202 5.57 -27.15 -3.19
N ASN A 203 5.53 -26.94 -4.52
CA ASN A 203 4.97 -25.74 -5.12
C ASN A 203 3.46 -25.65 -4.85
N PRO A 204 2.96 -24.60 -4.14
CA PRO A 204 1.56 -24.51 -3.72
C PRO A 204 0.57 -24.20 -4.86
N PHE A 205 1.03 -24.14 -6.10
CA PHE A 205 0.19 -23.88 -7.27
C PHE A 205 0.05 -25.13 -8.12
N ARG A 206 -1.15 -25.36 -8.70
CA ARG A 206 -1.44 -26.60 -9.45
C ARG A 206 -1.05 -26.52 -10.92
N SER A 207 -1.42 -25.43 -11.64
CA SER A 207 -1.14 -25.28 -13.07
C SER A 207 0.33 -24.91 -13.28
N TYR A 208 0.97 -25.60 -14.21
CA TYR A 208 2.38 -25.39 -14.56
C TYR A 208 2.64 -23.95 -15.04
N ALA A 209 1.82 -23.43 -15.95
CA ALA A 209 1.94 -22.05 -16.42
C ALA A 209 1.83 -21.01 -15.27
N ILE A 210 0.97 -21.29 -14.26
CA ILE A 210 0.90 -20.46 -13.06
C ILE A 210 2.15 -20.60 -12.21
N ARG A 211 2.73 -21.80 -12.07
CA ARG A 211 3.99 -22.02 -11.35
C ARG A 211 5.12 -21.23 -11.98
N VAL A 212 5.31 -21.34 -13.29
CA VAL A 212 6.35 -20.59 -14.02
C VAL A 212 6.17 -19.10 -13.87
N ARG A 213 4.96 -18.56 -14.14
CA ARG A 213 4.67 -17.12 -13.94
C ARG A 213 5.00 -16.65 -12.53
N ASN A 214 4.57 -17.40 -11.53
CA ASN A 214 4.76 -17.01 -10.13
C ASN A 214 6.23 -17.11 -9.71
N TYR A 215 6.97 -18.04 -10.28
CA TYR A 215 8.41 -18.15 -10.10
C TYR A 215 9.14 -16.96 -10.76
N CYS A 216 8.77 -16.57 -11.98
CA CYS A 216 9.27 -15.37 -12.63
C CYS A 216 9.00 -14.11 -11.77
N ILE A 217 7.79 -13.98 -11.20
CA ILE A 217 7.45 -12.86 -10.29
C ILE A 217 8.39 -12.84 -9.09
N LEU A 218 8.64 -14.00 -8.45
CA LEU A 218 9.53 -14.12 -7.32
C LEU A 218 10.97 -13.74 -7.70
N ARG A 219 11.50 -14.28 -8.82
CA ARG A 219 12.86 -14.01 -9.29
C ARG A 219 13.05 -12.53 -9.63
N VAL A 220 12.11 -11.91 -10.36
CA VAL A 220 12.13 -10.46 -10.62
C VAL A 220 12.07 -9.65 -9.33
N ALA A 221 11.25 -10.07 -8.35
CA ALA A 221 11.17 -9.39 -7.07
C ALA A 221 12.46 -9.52 -6.25
N SER A 222 13.17 -10.63 -6.35
CA SER A 222 14.45 -10.87 -5.68
C SER A 222 15.60 -10.09 -6.31
N GLU A 223 15.66 -9.98 -7.64
CA GLU A 223 16.79 -9.33 -8.34
C GLU A 223 16.59 -7.83 -8.52
N ALA A 224 15.44 -7.40 -9.03
CA ALA A 224 15.17 -5.99 -9.37
C ALA A 224 14.48 -5.19 -8.26
N ALA A 225 14.12 -5.83 -7.15
CA ALA A 225 13.49 -5.21 -5.98
C ALA A 225 12.33 -4.24 -6.31
N PRO A 226 11.41 -4.55 -7.24
CA PRO A 226 10.30 -3.66 -7.57
C PRO A 226 9.31 -3.61 -6.40
N ARG A 227 8.58 -2.51 -6.30
CA ARG A 227 7.41 -2.47 -5.42
C ARG A 227 6.30 -3.35 -5.98
N ARG A 228 5.38 -3.82 -5.13
CA ARG A 228 4.21 -4.58 -5.56
C ARG A 228 3.44 -3.91 -6.71
N SER A 229 3.27 -2.60 -6.66
CA SER A 229 2.61 -1.86 -7.74
C SER A 229 3.43 -1.82 -9.02
N GLU A 230 4.75 -1.81 -8.93
CA GLU A 230 5.66 -1.86 -10.07
C GLU A 230 5.60 -3.23 -10.74
N LEU A 231 5.63 -4.34 -9.98
CA LEU A 231 5.43 -5.70 -10.50
C LEU A 231 4.13 -5.84 -11.31
N VAL A 232 3.04 -5.27 -10.79
CA VAL A 232 1.74 -5.29 -11.45
C VAL A 232 1.76 -4.49 -12.76
N LEU A 233 2.55 -3.43 -12.83
CA LEU A 233 2.58 -2.50 -13.96
C LEU A 233 3.57 -2.88 -15.06
N LEU A 234 4.43 -3.89 -14.85
CA LEU A 234 5.37 -4.34 -15.86
C LEU A 234 4.66 -4.82 -17.12
N GLU A 235 5.21 -4.42 -18.25
CA GLU A 235 4.81 -4.83 -19.60
C GLU A 235 5.90 -5.67 -20.26
N VAL A 236 5.55 -6.43 -21.29
CA VAL A 236 6.54 -7.19 -22.08
C VAL A 236 7.61 -6.27 -22.65
N THR A 237 7.23 -5.07 -23.09
CA THR A 237 8.13 -4.05 -23.62
C THR A 237 9.05 -3.39 -22.60
N ASP A 238 8.91 -3.72 -21.32
CA ASP A 238 9.83 -3.28 -20.28
C ASP A 238 11.03 -4.21 -20.11
N LEU A 239 11.02 -5.36 -20.81
CA LEU A 239 12.14 -6.28 -20.88
C LEU A 239 12.94 -6.03 -22.18
N ASP A 240 14.25 -5.97 -22.03
CA ASP A 240 15.19 -6.13 -23.13
C ASP A 240 16.04 -7.36 -22.79
N LEU A 241 15.85 -8.42 -23.54
CA LEU A 241 16.53 -9.70 -23.34
C LEU A 241 17.68 -9.91 -24.35
N SER A 242 17.96 -8.90 -25.21
CA SER A 242 19.05 -8.91 -26.16
C SER A 242 20.36 -8.41 -25.50
N GLY A 243 21.48 -9.03 -25.85
CA GLY A 243 22.82 -8.64 -25.41
C GLY A 243 22.96 -8.63 -23.87
N SER A 244 22.89 -7.46 -23.25
CA SER A 244 22.90 -7.30 -21.78
C SER A 244 21.47 -7.21 -21.24
N PRO A 245 20.91 -8.29 -20.68
CA PRO A 245 19.50 -8.34 -20.31
C PRO A 245 19.15 -7.29 -19.25
N THR A 246 18.04 -6.57 -19.47
CA THR A 246 17.58 -5.53 -18.54
C THR A 246 16.07 -5.55 -18.34
N ILE A 247 15.64 -4.99 -17.20
CA ILE A 247 14.24 -4.69 -16.91
C ILE A 247 14.08 -3.21 -16.57
N SER A 248 13.12 -2.57 -17.23
CA SER A 248 12.81 -1.15 -17.03
C SER A 248 11.53 -0.98 -16.22
N VAL A 249 11.60 -0.24 -15.12
CA VAL A 249 10.44 0.18 -14.35
C VAL A 249 10.09 1.61 -14.75
N LYS A 250 9.11 1.78 -15.64
CA LYS A 250 8.70 3.06 -16.23
C LYS A 250 7.38 3.56 -15.64
N ARG A 251 7.11 4.85 -15.79
CA ARG A 251 5.75 5.36 -15.50
C ARG A 251 4.76 4.77 -16.47
N PRO A 252 3.64 4.19 -15.98
CA PRO A 252 2.65 3.60 -16.88
C PRO A 252 2.00 4.67 -17.76
N THR A 253 1.71 4.30 -19.00
CA THR A 253 0.95 5.14 -19.93
C THR A 253 -0.49 5.33 -19.44
N ALA A 254 -1.20 6.34 -19.95
CA ALA A 254 -2.62 6.58 -19.63
C ALA A 254 -3.49 5.35 -19.92
N ARG A 255 -3.18 4.59 -20.99
CA ARG A 255 -3.86 3.32 -21.36
C ARG A 255 -3.71 2.26 -20.26
N VAL A 256 -2.49 2.09 -19.73
CA VAL A 256 -2.21 1.14 -18.64
C VAL A 256 -2.89 1.58 -17.35
N ILE A 257 -2.92 2.88 -17.07
CA ILE A 257 -3.64 3.43 -15.91
C ILE A 257 -5.13 3.09 -15.98
N GLY A 258 -5.77 3.22 -17.14
CA GLY A 258 -7.18 2.91 -17.34
C GLY A 258 -7.53 1.42 -17.17
N GLN A 259 -6.57 0.50 -17.35
CA GLN A 259 -6.75 -0.95 -17.20
C GLN A 259 -6.55 -1.46 -15.77
N ARG A 260 -6.19 -0.61 -14.83
CA ARG A 260 -5.85 -1.04 -13.45
C ARG A 260 -7.10 -1.26 -12.62
N ARG A 261 -7.19 -2.43 -11.98
CA ARG A 261 -8.26 -2.77 -11.04
C ARG A 261 -8.03 -2.19 -9.63
N ASP A 262 -6.77 -1.99 -9.23
CA ASP A 262 -6.35 -1.65 -7.87
C ASP A 262 -5.71 -0.26 -7.76
N ARG A 263 -5.81 0.55 -8.81
CA ARG A 263 -5.22 1.91 -8.89
C ARG A 263 -3.73 1.93 -8.54
N SER A 264 -3.01 0.85 -8.79
CA SER A 264 -1.55 0.82 -8.58
C SER A 264 -0.88 1.94 -9.36
N ALA A 265 0.05 2.64 -8.73
CA ALA A 265 0.78 3.75 -9.31
C ALA A 265 2.27 3.64 -9.00
N LEU A 266 3.10 4.10 -9.94
CA LEU A 266 4.51 4.23 -9.71
C LEU A 266 4.77 5.35 -8.70
N LYS A 267 5.46 5.00 -7.60
CA LYS A 267 5.83 5.95 -6.53
C LYS A 267 7.30 6.35 -6.59
N THR A 268 8.07 5.72 -7.48
CA THR A 268 9.51 5.86 -7.62
C THR A 268 9.89 6.50 -8.94
N GLN A 269 11.15 6.84 -9.07
CA GLN A 269 11.73 7.28 -10.34
C GLN A 269 11.80 6.09 -11.31
N THR A 270 11.77 6.38 -12.59
CA THR A 270 12.05 5.40 -13.64
C THR A 270 13.47 4.87 -13.47
N LYS A 271 13.63 3.56 -13.62
CA LYS A 271 14.92 2.88 -13.51
C LYS A 271 15.01 1.72 -14.49
N THR A 272 16.20 1.43 -14.98
CA THR A 272 16.52 0.25 -15.77
C THR A 272 17.58 -0.55 -15.02
N LEU A 273 17.34 -1.82 -14.76
CA LEU A 273 18.21 -2.67 -13.96
C LEU A 273 18.67 -3.87 -14.78
N PRO A 274 19.93 -4.30 -14.63
CA PRO A 274 20.42 -5.52 -15.25
C PRO A 274 19.70 -6.73 -14.63
N LEU A 275 19.53 -7.77 -15.44
CA LEU A 275 19.06 -9.08 -15.03
C LEU A 275 20.19 -10.10 -15.12
N SER A 276 20.17 -11.12 -14.28
CA SER A 276 21.06 -12.27 -14.46
C SER A 276 20.68 -13.02 -15.74
N SER A 277 21.66 -13.70 -16.34
CA SER A 277 21.44 -14.54 -17.52
C SER A 277 20.40 -15.64 -17.27
N GLU A 278 20.39 -16.20 -16.06
CA GLU A 278 19.43 -17.19 -15.63
C GLU A 278 18.00 -16.65 -15.62
N LEU A 279 17.80 -15.46 -15.05
CA LEU A 279 16.47 -14.84 -15.03
C LEU A 279 16.04 -14.40 -16.42
N ALA A 280 16.96 -13.93 -17.25
CA ALA A 280 16.68 -13.58 -18.63
C ALA A 280 16.21 -14.79 -19.45
N SER A 281 16.91 -15.92 -19.34
CA SER A 281 16.51 -17.19 -20.00
C SER A 281 15.16 -17.70 -19.49
N LEU A 282 14.92 -17.65 -18.17
CA LEU A 282 13.64 -18.02 -17.59
C LEU A 282 12.50 -17.13 -18.13
N LEU A 283 12.72 -15.81 -18.22
CA LEU A 283 11.72 -14.88 -18.75
C LEU A 283 11.50 -15.09 -20.25
N ALA A 284 12.53 -15.38 -21.04
CA ALA A 284 12.40 -15.68 -22.45
C ALA A 284 11.50 -16.92 -22.66
N THR A 285 11.80 -18.04 -22.00
CA THR A 285 10.98 -19.26 -22.07
C THR A 285 9.55 -18.97 -21.62
N TYR A 286 9.36 -18.26 -20.52
CA TYR A 286 8.02 -17.89 -20.05
C TYR A 286 7.23 -17.07 -21.06
N LEU A 287 7.87 -16.12 -21.76
CA LEU A 287 7.22 -15.29 -22.77
C LEU A 287 6.76 -16.10 -23.98
N GLU A 288 7.53 -17.10 -24.38
CA GLU A 288 7.27 -17.93 -25.54
C GLU A 288 6.25 -19.05 -25.26
N SER A 289 6.31 -19.65 -24.08
CA SER A 289 5.55 -20.86 -23.76
C SER A 289 4.33 -20.57 -22.86
N GLU A 290 4.53 -20.24 -21.61
CA GLU A 290 3.44 -20.24 -20.64
C GLU A 290 2.61 -18.94 -20.63
N ARG A 291 3.22 -17.82 -20.98
CA ARG A 291 2.49 -16.55 -21.01
C ARG A 291 1.35 -16.53 -22.04
N PRO A 292 1.50 -17.04 -23.29
CA PRO A 292 0.40 -17.17 -24.24
C PRO A 292 -0.78 -17.98 -23.68
N GLU A 293 -0.51 -19.09 -22.99
CA GLU A 293 -1.53 -19.91 -22.32
C GLU A 293 -2.32 -19.09 -21.29
N LEU A 294 -1.61 -18.30 -20.46
CA LEU A 294 -2.22 -17.47 -19.41
C LEU A 294 -3.04 -16.29 -19.97
N VAL A 295 -2.65 -15.76 -21.11
CA VAL A 295 -3.43 -14.71 -21.82
C VAL A 295 -4.71 -15.33 -22.39
N GLY A 296 -4.65 -16.54 -22.91
CA GLY A 296 -5.75 -17.27 -23.52
C GLY A 296 -5.97 -16.94 -25.01
N MET A 297 -6.54 -17.90 -25.74
CA MET A 297 -6.77 -17.79 -27.18
C MET A 297 -7.58 -16.55 -27.54
N GLY A 298 -7.19 -15.85 -28.59
CA GLY A 298 -7.87 -14.68 -29.13
C GLY A 298 -7.79 -13.42 -28.28
N ARG A 299 -7.02 -13.45 -27.18
CA ARG A 299 -6.83 -12.29 -26.31
C ARG A 299 -5.47 -11.64 -26.54
N VAL A 300 -5.42 -10.32 -26.36
CA VAL A 300 -4.18 -9.53 -26.41
C VAL A 300 -3.93 -8.90 -25.06
N SER A 301 -2.71 -9.05 -24.57
CA SER A 301 -2.27 -8.44 -23.30
C SER A 301 -0.85 -7.92 -23.43
N THR A 302 -0.62 -6.69 -23.00
CA THR A 302 0.74 -6.12 -22.89
C THR A 302 1.38 -6.43 -21.53
N ALA A 303 0.58 -6.89 -20.54
CA ALA A 303 1.06 -7.19 -19.20
C ALA A 303 2.13 -8.29 -19.23
N LEU A 304 3.25 -8.07 -18.53
CA LEU A 304 4.26 -9.11 -18.37
C LEU A 304 3.68 -10.33 -17.62
N PHE A 305 2.91 -10.06 -16.56
CA PHE A 305 2.29 -11.10 -15.73
C PHE A 305 0.75 -11.03 -15.83
N PRO A 306 0.15 -11.77 -16.77
CA PRO A 306 -1.30 -11.80 -16.97
C PRO A 306 -2.02 -12.66 -15.92
N SER A 307 -3.30 -12.36 -15.73
CA SER A 307 -4.25 -13.15 -14.91
C SER A 307 -4.88 -14.23 -15.76
N THR A 308 -4.98 -15.45 -15.24
CA THR A 308 -5.67 -16.56 -15.89
C THR A 308 -7.17 -16.35 -16.08
N ALA A 309 -7.79 -15.47 -15.26
CA ALA A 309 -9.23 -15.26 -15.33
C ALA A 309 -9.68 -14.54 -16.61
N ASP A 310 -8.86 -13.60 -17.10
CA ASP A 310 -9.24 -12.72 -18.20
C ASP A 310 -8.07 -12.28 -19.11
N GLY A 311 -6.88 -12.86 -18.92
CA GLY A 311 -5.68 -12.47 -19.65
C GLY A 311 -5.16 -11.06 -19.35
N LYS A 312 -5.88 -10.29 -18.52
CA LYS A 312 -5.47 -8.94 -18.16
C LYS A 312 -4.39 -8.97 -17.08
N ARG A 313 -3.86 -7.80 -16.79
CA ARG A 313 -2.87 -7.55 -15.74
C ARG A 313 -3.30 -8.08 -14.38
N LEU A 314 -2.39 -8.74 -13.65
CA LEU A 314 -2.62 -9.10 -12.24
C LEU A 314 -2.95 -7.89 -11.40
N SER A 315 -3.73 -8.08 -10.33
CA SER A 315 -3.96 -7.05 -9.31
C SER A 315 -2.91 -7.13 -8.20
N GLY A 316 -2.73 -6.04 -7.45
CA GLY A 316 -1.88 -6.05 -6.25
C GLY A 316 -2.37 -7.04 -5.19
N SER A 317 -3.67 -7.30 -5.11
CA SER A 317 -4.24 -8.35 -4.24
C SER A 317 -3.89 -9.76 -4.72
N SER A 318 -3.76 -9.97 -6.03
CA SER A 318 -3.29 -11.25 -6.59
C SER A 318 -1.84 -11.52 -6.21
N ILE A 319 -0.97 -10.50 -6.26
CA ILE A 319 0.42 -10.60 -5.79
C ILE A 319 0.44 -10.94 -4.30
N ASN A 320 -0.32 -10.24 -3.45
CA ASN A 320 -0.38 -10.57 -2.02
C ASN A 320 -0.84 -12.01 -1.77
N ARG A 321 -1.83 -12.49 -2.53
CA ARG A 321 -2.35 -13.85 -2.41
C ARG A 321 -1.31 -14.89 -2.84
N LEU A 322 -0.49 -14.57 -3.86
CA LEU A 322 0.66 -15.40 -4.23
C LEU A 322 1.58 -15.59 -3.02
N PHE A 323 2.07 -14.49 -2.43
CA PHE A 323 2.95 -14.56 -1.27
C PHE A 323 2.30 -15.25 -0.08
N SER A 324 1.03 -15.00 0.19
CA SER A 324 0.28 -15.67 1.27
C SER A 324 0.19 -17.20 1.10
N LYS A 325 0.11 -17.70 -0.14
CA LYS A 325 0.17 -19.15 -0.38
C LYS A 325 1.55 -19.73 -0.09
N VAL A 326 2.61 -19.03 -0.47
CA VAL A 326 3.98 -19.47 -0.21
C VAL A 326 4.27 -19.46 1.29
N THR A 327 3.81 -18.45 2.03
CA THR A 327 3.96 -18.39 3.50
C THR A 327 3.28 -19.55 4.22
N GLY A 328 2.29 -20.19 3.61
CA GLY A 328 1.64 -21.39 4.17
C GLY A 328 2.49 -22.67 4.07
N VAL A 329 3.59 -22.63 3.32
CA VAL A 329 4.47 -23.81 3.09
C VAL A 329 5.83 -23.66 3.79
N ILE A 330 6.26 -22.42 4.04
CA ILE A 330 7.53 -22.12 4.71
C ILE A 330 7.35 -22.02 6.22
N GLY A 331 8.45 -22.14 6.98
CA GLY A 331 8.44 -22.02 8.44
C GLY A 331 7.87 -20.67 8.93
N ALA A 332 7.28 -20.67 10.12
CA ALA A 332 6.54 -19.53 10.68
C ALA A 332 7.36 -18.25 10.77
N GLU A 333 8.65 -18.33 11.07
CA GLU A 333 9.53 -17.16 11.18
C GLU A 333 9.79 -16.49 9.83
N ALA A 334 10.08 -17.27 8.78
CA ALA A 334 10.25 -16.76 7.43
C ALA A 334 8.93 -16.25 6.85
N ALA A 335 7.80 -16.91 7.20
CA ALA A 335 6.46 -16.51 6.75
C ALA A 335 6.10 -15.07 7.12
N VAL A 336 6.48 -14.60 8.30
CA VAL A 336 6.24 -13.21 8.75
C VAL A 336 6.98 -12.20 7.87
N ARG A 337 8.15 -12.57 7.35
CA ARG A 337 9.03 -11.69 6.55
C ARG A 337 8.76 -11.78 5.05
N LEU A 338 8.20 -12.90 4.58
CA LEU A 338 7.92 -13.13 3.17
C LEU A 338 6.66 -12.40 2.71
N HIS A 339 6.83 -11.21 2.22
CA HIS A 339 5.82 -10.41 1.53
C HIS A 339 6.52 -9.47 0.54
N PRO A 340 5.82 -8.85 -0.43
CA PRO A 340 6.48 -8.04 -1.47
C PRO A 340 7.41 -6.96 -0.94
N HIS A 341 7.08 -6.34 0.19
CA HIS A 341 7.91 -5.32 0.81
C HIS A 341 9.11 -5.90 1.55
N GLY A 342 8.94 -7.04 2.24
CA GLY A 342 10.02 -7.78 2.89
C GLY A 342 11.05 -8.29 1.87
N LEU A 343 10.59 -8.88 0.77
CA LEU A 343 11.49 -9.35 -0.29
C LEU A 343 12.27 -8.20 -0.93
N ARG A 344 11.64 -7.04 -1.12
CA ARG A 344 12.35 -5.83 -1.57
C ARG A 344 13.40 -5.37 -0.55
N ALA A 345 13.10 -5.40 0.76
CA ALA A 345 14.07 -5.07 1.80
C ALA A 345 15.25 -6.04 1.77
N THR A 346 14.97 -7.34 1.62
CA THR A 346 15.98 -8.40 1.48
C THR A 346 16.88 -8.16 0.26
N SER A 347 16.30 -8.00 -0.93
CA SER A 347 17.05 -7.74 -2.14
C SER A 347 17.93 -6.49 -2.04
N THR A 348 17.39 -5.38 -1.50
CA THR A 348 18.18 -4.16 -1.32
C THR A 348 19.31 -4.33 -0.31
N THR A 349 19.08 -5.11 0.76
CA THR A 349 20.10 -5.43 1.76
C THR A 349 21.22 -6.30 1.16
N MET A 350 20.86 -7.32 0.39
CA MET A 350 21.83 -8.17 -0.33
C MET A 350 22.63 -7.34 -1.34
N GLN A 351 21.97 -6.48 -2.11
CA GLN A 351 22.63 -5.59 -3.04
C GLN A 351 23.62 -4.65 -2.33
N ARG A 352 23.26 -4.13 -1.16
CA ARG A 352 24.19 -3.33 -0.34
C ARG A 352 25.40 -4.14 0.08
N LYS A 353 25.21 -5.36 0.60
CA LYS A 353 26.32 -6.25 0.99
C LYS A 353 27.25 -6.52 -0.20
N ARG A 354 26.67 -6.85 -1.36
CA ARG A 354 27.42 -7.08 -2.60
C ARG A 354 28.23 -5.85 -3.03
N LEU A 355 27.63 -4.67 -3.05
CA LEU A 355 28.32 -3.44 -3.41
C LEU A 355 29.43 -3.10 -2.41
N GLN A 356 29.22 -3.34 -1.12
CA GLN A 356 30.23 -3.12 -0.08
C GLN A 356 31.43 -4.09 -0.15
N SER A 357 31.29 -5.24 -0.83
CA SER A 357 32.43 -6.15 -1.08
C SER A 357 33.31 -5.71 -2.24
N ILE A 358 32.86 -4.72 -3.04
CA ILE A 358 33.68 -4.14 -4.12
C ILE A 358 34.72 -3.23 -3.49
N ALA A 359 35.99 -3.54 -3.74
CA ALA A 359 37.09 -2.71 -3.27
C ALA A 359 36.98 -1.27 -3.85
N ALA A 360 37.20 -0.27 -3.00
CA ALA A 360 37.21 1.15 -3.35
C ALA A 360 35.88 1.80 -3.76
N ILE A 361 34.71 1.19 -3.47
CA ILE A 361 33.46 1.92 -3.63
C ILE A 361 33.35 3.03 -2.55
N SER A 362 33.09 4.26 -2.95
CA SER A 362 32.85 5.35 -2.00
C SER A 362 31.46 5.22 -1.34
N ASP A 363 31.28 5.76 -0.13
CA ASP A 363 29.97 5.77 0.53
C ASP A 363 28.92 6.56 -0.29
N SER A 364 29.32 7.59 -1.03
CA SER A 364 28.45 8.34 -1.94
C SER A 364 27.99 7.49 -3.12
N ASP A 365 28.88 6.76 -3.77
CA ASP A 365 28.54 5.88 -4.88
C ASP A 365 27.68 4.70 -4.44
N LEU A 366 27.96 4.15 -3.26
CA LEU A 366 27.13 3.13 -2.65
C LEU A 366 25.69 3.63 -2.45
N LEU A 367 25.51 4.81 -1.86
CA LEU A 367 24.19 5.39 -1.64
C LEU A 367 23.47 5.75 -2.95
N LEU A 368 24.22 6.24 -3.95
CA LEU A 368 23.69 6.54 -5.27
C LEU A 368 23.22 5.26 -5.97
N ALA A 369 24.04 4.22 -6.00
CA ALA A 369 23.70 2.92 -6.61
C ALA A 369 22.47 2.29 -5.95
N LEU A 370 22.40 2.32 -4.61
CA LEU A 370 21.23 1.82 -3.88
C LEU A 370 19.97 2.67 -4.11
N SER A 371 20.12 4.00 -4.21
CA SER A 371 19.01 4.89 -4.54
C SER A 371 18.46 4.59 -5.92
N TYR A 372 19.33 4.39 -6.89
CA TYR A 372 18.97 4.02 -8.25
C TYR A 372 18.29 2.64 -8.29
N HIS A 373 18.89 1.62 -7.67
CA HIS A 373 18.34 0.28 -7.59
C HIS A 373 16.92 0.27 -6.96
N GLY A 374 16.74 1.01 -5.86
CA GLY A 374 15.45 1.19 -5.23
C GLY A 374 14.50 2.15 -5.96
N GLY A 375 14.97 2.96 -6.92
CA GLY A 375 14.21 4.03 -7.56
C GLY A 375 13.77 5.09 -6.54
N TRP A 376 14.62 5.43 -5.58
CA TRP A 376 14.41 6.51 -4.62
C TRP A 376 15.05 7.81 -5.12
N ALA A 377 14.51 8.93 -4.64
CA ALA A 377 15.17 10.21 -4.86
C ALA A 377 16.55 10.23 -4.15
N PRO A 378 17.56 10.90 -4.70
CA PRO A 378 18.81 11.12 -4.00
C PRO A 378 18.58 11.72 -2.61
N GLY A 379 19.31 11.25 -1.60
CA GLY A 379 19.15 11.68 -0.21
C GLY A 379 17.93 11.13 0.53
N SER A 380 17.14 10.25 -0.09
CA SER A 380 15.99 9.62 0.58
C SER A 380 16.42 8.77 1.76
N GLN A 381 15.81 9.00 2.93
CA GLN A 381 16.00 8.16 4.12
C GLN A 381 15.55 6.70 3.90
N SER A 382 14.80 6.42 2.83
CA SER A 382 14.37 5.06 2.50
C SER A 382 15.55 4.11 2.30
N VAL A 383 16.67 4.56 1.75
CA VAL A 383 17.87 3.74 1.57
C VAL A 383 18.36 3.17 2.91
N GLN A 384 18.48 4.04 3.91
CA GLN A 384 18.91 3.64 5.26
C GLN A 384 17.90 2.69 5.92
N LEU A 385 16.60 2.98 5.77
CA LEU A 385 15.54 2.15 6.33
C LEU A 385 15.57 0.72 5.77
N TYR A 386 15.70 0.57 4.46
CA TYR A 386 15.73 -0.73 3.78
C TYR A 386 17.04 -1.49 3.97
N THR A 387 18.13 -0.81 4.29
CA THR A 387 19.45 -1.42 4.47
C THR A 387 19.92 -1.43 5.92
N ARG A 388 19.02 -1.17 6.87
CA ARG A 388 19.34 -1.07 8.30
C ARG A 388 20.09 -2.27 8.85
N LEU A 389 19.71 -3.49 8.45
CA LEU A 389 20.38 -4.70 8.90
C LEU A 389 21.83 -4.74 8.43
N ALA A 390 22.09 -4.46 7.14
CA ALA A 390 23.46 -4.44 6.62
C ALA A 390 24.31 -3.34 7.28
N ILE A 391 23.70 -2.21 7.65
CA ILE A 391 24.37 -1.17 8.41
C ILE A 391 24.73 -1.68 9.80
N GLN A 392 23.78 -2.31 10.48
CA GLN A 392 23.98 -2.86 11.83
C GLN A 392 25.08 -3.91 11.83
N GLU A 393 25.07 -4.88 10.93
CA GLU A 393 26.12 -5.90 10.79
C GLU A 393 27.50 -5.29 10.53
N ARG A 394 27.57 -4.22 9.73
CA ARG A 394 28.82 -3.49 9.50
C ARG A 394 29.32 -2.82 10.78
N VAL A 395 28.44 -2.15 11.53
CA VAL A 395 28.77 -1.49 12.79
C VAL A 395 29.26 -2.52 13.81
N GLU A 396 28.58 -3.63 13.97
CA GLU A 396 28.97 -4.73 14.88
C GLU A 396 30.39 -5.25 14.54
N ARG A 397 30.67 -5.42 13.24
CA ARG A 397 32.00 -5.82 12.76
C ARG A 397 33.06 -4.78 13.08
N LEU A 398 32.79 -3.51 12.82
CA LEU A 398 33.74 -2.41 13.07
C LEU A 398 34.02 -2.20 14.56
N LEU A 399 33.02 -2.45 15.42
CA LEU A 399 33.14 -2.32 16.87
C LEU A 399 33.68 -3.62 17.52
N GLY A 400 34.04 -4.64 16.74
CA GLY A 400 34.62 -5.89 17.24
C GLY A 400 33.62 -6.78 18.00
N PHE A 401 32.32 -6.49 17.92
CA PHE A 401 31.31 -7.41 18.44
C PHE A 401 31.23 -8.64 17.53
N ARG A 402 31.64 -9.81 18.03
CA ARG A 402 31.38 -11.08 17.35
C ARG A 402 29.88 -11.32 17.38
N SER A 403 29.23 -11.22 16.23
CA SER A 403 27.88 -11.74 16.07
C SER A 403 27.95 -13.25 16.37
N LYS A 404 27.25 -13.71 17.43
CA LYS A 404 27.00 -15.13 17.60
C LYS A 404 26.25 -15.61 16.35
N PRO A 405 26.67 -16.71 15.70
CA PRO A 405 25.87 -17.29 14.63
C PRO A 405 24.50 -17.61 15.21
N ALA A 406 23.45 -17.11 14.58
CA ALA A 406 22.08 -17.48 14.92
C ALA A 406 21.91 -18.98 14.57
N GLY A 407 21.74 -19.81 15.58
CA GLY A 407 21.33 -21.19 15.37
C GLY A 407 22.39 -22.27 15.67
N GLY A 408 22.58 -22.50 16.92
CA GLY A 408 23.08 -23.79 17.45
C GLY A 408 22.10 -24.25 18.52
N THR A 409 21.02 -24.87 18.10
CA THR A 409 20.17 -25.68 18.98
C THR A 409 20.92 -26.95 19.36
N LYS A 410 21.16 -27.12 20.68
CA LYS A 410 21.38 -28.43 21.28
C LYS A 410 20.04 -29.14 21.44
#